data_7126531c3b2a92ed01b41550d64afd2d
#
_entry.id   7126531c3b2a92ed01b41550d64afd2d
#
_cell.length_a   1.000
_cell.length_b   1.000
_cell.length_c   1.000
_cell.angle_alpha   90.00
_cell.angle_beta   90.00
_cell.angle_gamma   90.00
#
_symmetry.space_group_name_H-M   'P 1'
#
loop_
_entity.id
_entity.type
_entity.pdbx_description
1 polymer ?
#
loop_
_entity_poly.entity_id
_entity_poly.type
_entity_poly.pdbx_seq_one_letter_code
_entity_poly.pdbx_strand_id
1 'polypeptide(L)'
;MLNEIIKTAEELNTAALYYRQSGNMDGVRELAKAYAVSQKQTEEFIQGSRYRLVDIPIEERKFANASEKLRAEMFALKDAGFADIIGQYLVNLAKTDSALDAQVLKKHKMLQRCLDYVTQKAYNIALEGAKKKGENGIRANTGLALSGDQVFPWVLEY
;
A
#
# COMPACT_ATOMS: atom_id res chain seq x y z
N MET A 1 -6.45 -29.32 16.01
CA MET A 1 -6.38 -29.83 14.62
C MET A 1 -6.92 -28.78 13.69
N LEU A 2 -6.12 -28.41 12.69
CA LEU A 2 -6.46 -27.35 11.73
C LEU A 2 -7.42 -27.88 10.66
N ASN A 3 -8.66 -28.14 11.04
CA ASN A 3 -9.73 -28.37 10.06
C ASN A 3 -10.42 -27.06 9.67
N GLU A 4 -9.99 -25.93 10.19
CA GLU A 4 -10.49 -24.63 9.78
C GLU A 4 -9.73 -24.16 8.54
N ILE A 5 -10.47 -23.81 7.52
CA ILE A 5 -9.91 -23.26 6.29
C ILE A 5 -9.37 -21.87 6.60
N ILE A 6 -8.07 -21.71 6.50
CA ILE A 6 -7.41 -20.41 6.63
C ILE A 6 -7.78 -19.56 5.42
N LYS A 7 -8.33 -18.38 5.66
CA LYS A 7 -8.85 -17.50 4.60
C LYS A 7 -8.04 -16.23 4.40
N THR A 8 -7.25 -15.83 5.41
CA THR A 8 -6.48 -14.58 5.38
C THR A 8 -5.01 -14.82 5.65
N ALA A 9 -4.16 -13.89 5.18
CA ALA A 9 -2.74 -13.92 5.49
C ALA A 9 -2.47 -13.80 6.99
N GLU A 10 -3.29 -13.05 7.71
CA GLU A 10 -3.19 -12.90 9.17
C GLU A 10 -3.44 -14.23 9.89
N GLU A 11 -4.47 -14.97 9.50
CA GLU A 11 -4.75 -16.30 10.05
C GLU A 11 -3.61 -17.28 9.77
N LEU A 12 -3.06 -17.25 8.55
CA LEU A 12 -1.93 -18.09 8.17
C LEU A 12 -0.69 -17.78 9.00
N ASN A 13 -0.38 -16.50 9.20
CA ASN A 13 0.74 -16.07 10.01
C ASN A 13 0.56 -16.47 11.49
N THR A 14 -0.65 -16.37 12.01
CA THR A 14 -0.98 -16.78 13.39
C THR A 14 -0.76 -18.27 13.57
N ALA A 15 -1.24 -19.10 12.64
CA ALA A 15 -1.04 -20.54 12.70
C ALA A 15 0.45 -20.92 12.59
N ALA A 16 1.17 -20.27 11.68
CA ALA A 16 2.61 -20.51 11.49
C ALA A 16 3.40 -20.12 12.75
N LEU A 17 3.07 -19.00 13.37
CA LEU A 17 3.71 -18.53 14.59
C LEU A 17 3.47 -19.52 15.74
N TYR A 18 2.26 -20.03 15.86
CA TYR A 18 1.92 -21.04 16.85
C TYR A 18 2.80 -22.30 16.72
N TYR A 19 2.93 -22.83 15.49
CA TYR A 19 3.78 -23.99 15.25
C TYR A 19 5.26 -23.69 15.55
N ARG A 20 5.75 -22.53 15.14
CA ARG A 20 7.14 -22.15 15.42
C ARG A 20 7.40 -22.04 16.93
N GLN A 21 6.52 -21.40 17.67
CA GLN A 21 6.65 -21.23 19.12
C GLN A 21 6.56 -22.53 19.89
N SER A 22 5.80 -23.50 19.40
CA SER A 22 5.70 -24.83 19.99
C SER A 22 6.81 -25.78 19.55
N GLY A 23 7.78 -25.33 18.75
CA GLY A 23 8.89 -26.12 18.28
C GLY A 23 8.55 -27.07 17.13
N ASN A 24 7.36 -26.97 16.55
CA ASN A 24 6.91 -27.82 15.46
C ASN A 24 7.27 -27.22 14.11
N MET A 25 8.52 -27.31 13.71
CA MET A 25 9.01 -26.75 12.44
C MET A 25 8.45 -27.49 11.22
N ASP A 26 8.22 -28.79 11.35
CA ASP A 26 7.58 -29.58 10.29
C ASP A 26 6.15 -29.12 10.05
N GLY A 27 5.42 -28.73 11.11
CA GLY A 27 4.10 -28.11 10.99
C GLY A 27 4.11 -26.81 10.19
N VAL A 28 5.13 -25.97 10.39
CA VAL A 28 5.34 -24.75 9.58
C VAL A 28 5.56 -25.10 8.12
N ARG A 29 6.40 -26.09 7.82
CA ARG A 29 6.69 -26.50 6.45
C ARG A 29 5.48 -27.09 5.74
N GLU A 30 4.71 -27.92 6.43
CA GLU A 30 3.47 -28.47 5.88
C GLU A 30 2.42 -27.39 5.61
N LEU A 31 2.26 -26.45 6.55
CA LEU A 31 1.38 -25.32 6.40
C LEU A 31 1.78 -24.44 5.20
N ALA A 32 3.05 -24.12 5.10
CA ALA A 32 3.61 -23.35 3.98
C ALA A 32 3.37 -24.03 2.63
N LYS A 33 3.57 -25.34 2.57
CA LYS A 33 3.34 -26.14 1.37
C LYS A 33 1.86 -26.14 0.96
N ALA A 34 0.95 -26.26 1.94
CA ALA A 34 -0.50 -26.26 1.69
C ALA A 34 -0.99 -24.94 1.10
N TYR A 35 -0.36 -23.82 1.44
CA TYR A 35 -0.72 -22.48 0.97
C TYR A 35 0.27 -21.91 -0.05
N ALA A 36 1.07 -22.76 -0.70
CA ALA A 36 1.99 -22.41 -1.78
C ALA A 36 3.02 -21.32 -1.40
N VAL A 37 3.48 -21.31 -0.17
CA VAL A 37 4.56 -20.42 0.28
C VAL A 37 5.90 -21.01 -0.17
N SER A 38 6.81 -20.17 -0.68
CA SER A 38 8.10 -20.63 -1.17
C SER A 38 8.94 -21.24 -0.05
N GLN A 39 9.79 -22.23 -0.40
CA GLN A 39 10.68 -22.87 0.56
C GLN A 39 11.64 -21.85 1.21
N LYS A 40 12.18 -20.93 0.43
CA LYS A 40 13.06 -19.86 0.91
C LYS A 40 12.39 -19.02 2.00
N GLN A 41 11.19 -18.56 1.73
CA GLN A 41 10.39 -17.75 2.64
C GLN A 41 10.04 -18.50 3.93
N THR A 42 9.74 -19.79 3.80
CA THR A 42 9.44 -20.68 4.92
C THR A 42 10.66 -20.85 5.83
N GLU A 43 11.85 -21.12 5.27
CA GLU A 43 13.08 -21.29 6.05
C GLU A 43 13.52 -19.97 6.71
N GLU A 44 13.38 -18.84 6.04
CA GLU A 44 13.63 -17.51 6.64
C GLU A 44 12.74 -17.26 7.86
N PHE A 45 11.48 -17.66 7.79
CA PHE A 45 10.55 -17.56 8.91
C PHE A 45 10.94 -18.50 10.05
N ILE A 46 11.28 -19.74 9.77
CA ILE A 46 11.70 -20.72 10.77
C ILE A 46 12.98 -20.25 11.47
N GLN A 47 13.93 -19.71 10.75
CA GLN A 47 15.20 -19.21 11.30
C GLN A 47 15.05 -17.89 12.06
N GLY A 48 13.92 -17.24 11.97
CA GLY A 48 13.67 -15.95 12.65
C GLY A 48 14.17 -14.73 11.90
N SER A 49 14.72 -14.88 10.69
CA SER A 49 15.14 -13.75 9.85
C SER A 49 13.97 -13.06 9.16
N ARG A 50 12.81 -13.67 9.20
CA ARG A 50 11.55 -13.15 8.70
C ARG A 50 10.50 -13.14 9.81
N TYR A 51 9.82 -12.02 9.97
CA TYR A 51 8.85 -11.82 11.05
C TYR A 51 7.54 -12.56 10.84
N ARG A 52 7.12 -12.68 9.58
CA ARG A 52 5.86 -13.31 9.17
C ARG A 52 6.14 -14.36 8.11
N LEU A 53 5.32 -15.40 8.09
CA LEU A 53 5.43 -16.41 7.03
C LEU A 53 5.05 -15.82 5.67
N VAL A 54 3.98 -15.04 5.62
CA VAL A 54 3.55 -14.31 4.42
C VAL A 54 3.31 -12.85 4.76
N ASP A 55 3.50 -11.98 3.77
CA ASP A 55 3.20 -10.57 3.94
C ASP A 55 1.68 -10.35 3.95
N ILE A 56 1.21 -9.56 4.91
CA ILE A 56 -0.20 -9.21 4.98
C ILE A 56 -0.44 -8.06 4.02
N PRO A 57 -1.30 -8.23 3.00
CA PRO A 57 -1.68 -7.14 2.12
C PRO A 57 -2.19 -5.93 2.91
N ILE A 58 -1.86 -4.73 2.46
CA ILE A 58 -2.25 -3.51 3.17
C ILE A 58 -3.78 -3.42 3.29
N GLU A 59 -4.51 -3.88 2.30
CA GLU A 59 -5.98 -3.91 2.29
C GLU A 59 -6.59 -4.78 3.40
N GLU A 60 -5.87 -5.78 3.85
CA GLU A 60 -6.31 -6.70 4.92
C GLU A 60 -5.85 -6.26 6.31
N ARG A 61 -4.91 -5.33 6.39
CA ARG A 61 -4.37 -4.86 7.67
C ARG A 61 -5.32 -3.87 8.32
N LYS A 62 -5.41 -3.95 9.64
CA LYS A 62 -6.14 -2.98 10.44
C LYS A 62 -5.15 -1.94 10.99
N PHE A 63 -5.48 -0.68 10.80
CA PHE A 63 -4.68 0.43 11.28
C PHE A 63 -5.45 1.23 12.33
N ALA A 64 -4.74 1.72 13.33
CA ALA A 64 -5.34 2.52 14.40
C ALA A 64 -5.77 3.91 13.90
N ASN A 65 -5.02 4.47 12.94
CA ASN A 65 -5.29 5.79 12.39
C ASN A 65 -4.72 5.92 10.97
N ALA A 66 -5.09 7.01 10.29
CA ALA A 66 -4.62 7.29 8.94
C ALA A 66 -3.10 7.41 8.84
N SER A 67 -2.44 7.95 9.85
CA SER A 67 -0.98 8.11 9.86
C SER A 67 -0.26 6.77 9.75
N GLU A 68 -0.71 5.74 10.49
CA GLU A 68 -0.16 4.39 10.39
C GLU A 68 -0.35 3.79 9.00
N LYS A 69 -1.56 3.89 8.47
CA LYS A 69 -1.88 3.36 7.14
C LYS A 69 -1.05 4.03 6.05
N LEU A 70 -1.00 5.35 6.03
CA LEU A 70 -0.25 6.12 5.04
C LEU A 70 1.25 5.83 5.10
N ARG A 71 1.82 5.71 6.29
CA ARG A 71 3.23 5.34 6.45
C ARG A 71 3.53 3.94 5.92
N ALA A 72 2.64 2.98 6.17
CA ALA A 72 2.77 1.63 5.63
C ALA A 72 2.70 1.62 4.10
N GLU A 73 1.78 2.38 3.52
CA GLU A 73 1.63 2.53 2.07
C GLU A 73 2.83 3.25 1.43
N MET A 74 3.32 4.33 2.04
CA MET A 74 4.53 5.06 1.59
C MET A 74 5.74 4.14 1.56
N PHE A 75 5.92 3.33 2.60
CA PHE A 75 7.01 2.35 2.67
C PHE A 75 6.90 1.29 1.58
N ALA A 76 5.69 0.81 1.30
CA ALA A 76 5.44 -0.22 0.30
C ALA A 76 5.65 0.27 -1.14
N LEU A 77 5.40 1.54 -1.43
CA LEU A 77 5.50 2.10 -2.77
C LEU A 77 6.95 2.31 -3.27
N LYS A 78 7.92 2.39 -2.39
CA LYS A 78 9.35 2.54 -2.72
C LYS A 78 9.69 3.76 -3.61
N ASP A 79 8.72 4.55 -3.99
CA ASP A 79 8.95 5.80 -4.71
C ASP A 79 9.00 6.94 -3.68
N ALA A 80 10.22 7.30 -3.31
CA ALA A 80 10.47 8.26 -2.25
C ALA A 80 10.09 9.71 -2.61
N GLY A 81 9.80 10.02 -3.88
CA GLY A 81 9.54 11.38 -4.31
C GLY A 81 8.08 11.80 -4.10
N PHE A 82 7.27 11.56 -5.11
CA PHE A 82 5.88 12.02 -5.17
C PHE A 82 4.99 11.37 -4.09
N ALA A 83 5.17 10.08 -3.84
CA ALA A 83 4.42 9.36 -2.81
C ALA A 83 4.66 9.93 -1.41
N ASP A 84 5.91 10.27 -1.08
CA ASP A 84 6.25 10.85 0.22
C ASP A 84 5.66 12.25 0.40
N ILE A 85 5.69 13.09 -0.63
CA ILE A 85 5.11 14.43 -0.58
C ILE A 85 3.60 14.38 -0.32
N ILE A 86 2.89 13.59 -1.08
CA ILE A 86 1.43 13.43 -0.95
C ILE A 86 1.07 12.73 0.35
N GLY A 87 1.78 11.64 0.67
CA GLY A 87 1.57 10.89 1.92
C GLY A 87 1.80 11.73 3.16
N GLN A 88 2.88 12.51 3.20
CA GLN A 88 3.19 13.38 4.32
C GLN A 88 2.17 14.52 4.48
N TYR A 89 1.71 15.08 3.37
CA TYR A 89 0.62 16.06 3.37
C TYR A 89 -0.65 15.48 4.03
N LEU A 90 -1.04 14.28 3.62
CA LEU A 90 -2.21 13.59 4.18
C LEU A 90 -2.03 13.23 5.66
N VAL A 91 -0.83 12.77 6.06
CA VAL A 91 -0.53 12.49 7.46
C VAL A 91 -0.71 13.73 8.33
N ASN A 92 -0.16 14.85 7.90
CA ASN A 92 -0.26 16.10 8.66
C ASN A 92 -1.70 16.60 8.75
N LEU A 93 -2.45 16.52 7.66
CA LEU A 93 -3.84 16.98 7.63
C LEU A 93 -4.77 16.08 8.44
N ALA A 94 -4.56 14.76 8.40
CA ALA A 94 -5.37 13.79 9.15
C ALA A 94 -5.23 13.92 10.67
N LYS A 95 -4.13 14.49 11.16
CA LYS A 95 -3.94 14.75 12.60
C LYS A 95 -4.95 15.73 13.17
N THR A 96 -5.47 16.65 12.36
CA THR A 96 -6.40 17.69 12.76
C THR A 96 -7.79 17.53 12.12
N ASP A 97 -7.96 16.63 11.19
CA ASP A 97 -9.21 16.37 10.48
C ASP A 97 -9.66 14.92 10.67
N SER A 98 -10.57 14.69 11.60
CA SER A 98 -11.09 13.36 11.92
C SER A 98 -11.92 12.74 10.78
N ALA A 99 -12.57 13.57 9.96
CA ALA A 99 -13.30 13.09 8.79
C ALA A 99 -12.34 12.55 7.73
N LEU A 100 -11.23 13.23 7.50
CA LEU A 100 -10.17 12.76 6.60
C LEU A 100 -9.52 11.49 7.13
N ASP A 101 -9.24 11.42 8.43
CA ASP A 101 -8.70 10.22 9.06
C ASP A 101 -9.59 9.00 8.79
N ALA A 102 -10.90 9.13 8.99
CA ALA A 102 -11.87 8.07 8.70
C ALA A 102 -11.92 7.69 7.22
N GLN A 103 -11.81 8.65 6.30
CA GLN A 103 -11.79 8.39 4.86
C GLN A 103 -10.56 7.60 4.44
N VAL A 104 -9.38 7.97 4.93
CA VAL A 104 -8.12 7.29 4.62
C VAL A 104 -8.14 5.84 5.10
N LEU A 105 -8.78 5.57 6.22
CA LEU A 105 -8.88 4.20 6.77
C LEU A 105 -9.76 3.26 5.96
N LYS A 106 -10.57 3.76 5.03
CA LYS A 106 -11.40 2.90 4.18
C LYS A 106 -10.55 2.00 3.30
N LYS A 107 -10.92 0.73 3.16
CA LYS A 107 -10.19 -0.28 2.40
C LYS A 107 -9.86 0.13 0.97
N HIS A 108 -10.81 0.75 0.28
CA HIS A 108 -10.66 1.13 -1.11
C HIS A 108 -9.88 2.43 -1.32
N LYS A 109 -9.59 3.19 -0.25
CA LYS A 109 -8.80 4.42 -0.28
C LYS A 109 -7.33 4.07 -0.10
N MET A 110 -6.62 3.91 -1.21
CA MET A 110 -5.20 3.58 -1.21
C MET A 110 -4.38 4.71 -1.78
N LEU A 111 -3.20 4.94 -1.19
CA LEU A 111 -2.28 6.00 -1.62
C LEU A 111 -1.91 5.85 -3.10
N GLN A 112 -1.62 4.63 -3.58
CA GLN A 112 -1.34 4.39 -4.99
C GLN A 112 -2.47 4.86 -5.91
N ARG A 113 -3.70 4.56 -5.56
CA ARG A 113 -4.88 5.00 -6.34
C ARG A 113 -5.04 6.51 -6.33
N CYS A 114 -4.74 7.14 -5.20
CA CYS A 114 -4.72 8.61 -5.08
C CYS A 114 -3.67 9.21 -6.02
N LEU A 115 -2.46 8.66 -6.02
CA LEU A 115 -1.38 9.10 -6.91
C LEU A 115 -1.76 8.93 -8.39
N ASP A 116 -2.38 7.82 -8.74
CA ASP A 116 -2.87 7.54 -10.10
C ASP A 116 -3.92 8.56 -10.52
N TYR A 117 -4.85 8.91 -9.62
CA TYR A 117 -5.87 9.92 -9.86
C TYR A 117 -5.26 11.30 -10.13
N VAL A 118 -4.30 11.72 -9.30
CA VAL A 118 -3.59 13.00 -9.46
C VAL A 118 -2.79 13.01 -10.76
N THR A 119 -2.10 11.92 -11.06
CA THR A 119 -1.34 11.77 -12.31
C THR A 119 -2.24 11.86 -13.53
N GLN A 120 -3.41 11.23 -13.50
CA GLN A 120 -4.37 11.30 -14.61
C GLN A 120 -4.90 12.72 -14.81
N LYS A 121 -5.17 13.45 -13.73
CA LYS A 121 -5.56 14.87 -13.83
C LYS A 121 -4.46 15.73 -14.46
N ALA A 122 -3.22 15.54 -14.02
CA ALA A 122 -2.08 16.25 -14.59
C ALA A 122 -1.91 15.94 -16.08
N TYR A 123 -2.05 14.67 -16.46
CA TYR A 123 -2.03 14.25 -17.87
C TYR A 123 -3.10 14.95 -18.70
N ASN A 124 -4.33 15.01 -18.21
CA ASN A 124 -5.44 15.65 -18.90
C ASN A 124 -5.19 17.15 -19.10
N ILE A 125 -4.61 17.84 -18.13
CA ILE A 125 -4.24 19.25 -18.26
C ILE A 125 -3.16 19.44 -19.33
N ALA A 126 -2.14 18.59 -19.33
CA ALA A 126 -1.08 18.63 -20.33
C ALA A 126 -1.62 18.37 -21.75
N LEU A 127 -2.57 17.42 -21.88
CA LEU A 127 -3.21 17.11 -23.16
C LEU A 127 -4.04 18.30 -23.68
N GLU A 128 -4.82 18.95 -22.82
CA GLU A 128 -5.56 20.16 -23.20
C GLU A 128 -4.64 21.30 -23.61
N GLY A 129 -3.53 21.49 -22.90
CA GLY A 129 -2.51 22.46 -23.25
C GLY A 129 -1.89 22.18 -24.63
N ALA A 130 -1.59 20.91 -24.94
CA ALA A 130 -1.10 20.50 -26.25
C ALA A 130 -2.11 20.76 -27.35
N LYS A 131 -3.39 20.47 -27.14
CA LYS A 131 -4.46 20.75 -28.10
C LYS A 131 -4.61 22.24 -28.39
N LYS A 132 -4.51 23.11 -27.39
CA LYS A 132 -4.54 24.57 -27.55
C LYS A 132 -3.38 25.10 -28.38
N LYS A 133 -2.23 24.40 -28.38
CA LYS A 133 -1.05 24.73 -29.17
C LYS A 133 -1.08 24.11 -30.59
N GLY A 134 -2.16 23.41 -30.98
CA GLY A 134 -2.29 22.73 -32.23
C GLY A 134 -1.50 21.44 -32.38
N GLU A 135 -1.08 20.86 -31.27
CA GLU A 135 -0.38 19.57 -31.21
C GLU A 135 -1.37 18.40 -31.19
N ASN A 136 -1.00 17.28 -31.83
CA ASN A 136 -1.85 16.07 -31.89
C ASN A 136 -1.72 15.15 -30.68
N GLY A 137 -1.05 15.57 -29.61
CA GLY A 137 -0.86 14.81 -28.38
C GLY A 137 0.29 15.36 -27.57
N ILE A 138 0.61 14.69 -26.47
CA ILE A 138 1.71 15.05 -25.59
C ILE A 138 3.01 14.47 -26.14
N ARG A 139 4.02 15.32 -26.33
CA ARG A 139 5.35 14.87 -26.78
C ARG A 139 6.00 13.98 -25.71
N ALA A 140 6.78 13.00 -26.17
CA ALA A 140 7.62 12.22 -25.28
C ALA A 140 8.53 13.15 -24.45
N ASN A 141 8.71 12.85 -23.17
CA ASN A 141 9.49 13.62 -22.22
C ASN A 141 8.94 15.03 -21.90
N THR A 142 7.67 15.29 -22.17
CA THR A 142 7.04 16.54 -21.73
C THR A 142 6.90 16.51 -20.20
N GLY A 143 7.54 17.47 -19.52
CA GLY A 143 7.37 17.72 -18.10
C GLY A 143 6.23 18.70 -17.84
N LEU A 144 5.43 18.46 -16.81
CA LEU A 144 4.42 19.39 -16.33
C LEU A 144 4.75 19.76 -14.89
N ALA A 145 5.17 21.01 -14.67
CA ALA A 145 5.41 21.53 -13.33
C ALA A 145 4.10 22.02 -12.72
N LEU A 146 3.68 21.42 -11.63
CA LEU A 146 2.50 21.79 -10.86
C LEU A 146 2.89 22.21 -9.45
N SER A 147 2.29 23.29 -8.95
CA SER A 147 2.47 23.70 -7.56
C SER A 147 1.68 22.80 -6.60
N GLY A 148 2.06 22.78 -5.34
CA GLY A 148 1.28 22.12 -4.29
C GLY A 148 -0.16 22.64 -4.23
N ASP A 149 -0.36 23.91 -4.45
CA ASP A 149 -1.70 24.55 -4.46
C ASP A 149 -2.61 24.00 -5.58
N GLN A 150 -2.04 23.48 -6.67
CA GLN A 150 -2.79 22.82 -7.73
C GLN A 150 -3.04 21.34 -7.44
N VAL A 151 -2.08 20.65 -6.87
CA VAL A 151 -2.10 19.18 -6.67
C VAL A 151 -2.87 18.79 -5.42
N PHE A 152 -2.68 19.47 -4.30
CA PHE A 152 -3.29 19.09 -3.02
C PHE A 152 -4.82 19.07 -3.04
N PRO A 153 -5.54 20.02 -3.69
CA PRO A 153 -6.99 19.90 -3.85
C PRO A 153 -7.43 18.59 -4.54
N TRP A 154 -6.68 18.12 -5.54
CA TRP A 154 -6.99 16.88 -6.23
C TRP A 154 -6.83 15.65 -5.33
N VAL A 155 -5.85 15.68 -4.43
CA VAL A 155 -5.64 14.63 -3.43
C VAL A 155 -6.87 14.49 -2.54
N LEU A 156 -7.44 15.61 -2.12
CA LEU A 156 -8.64 15.64 -1.28
C LEU A 156 -9.93 15.31 -2.05
N GLU A 157 -9.95 15.52 -3.35
CA GLU A 157 -11.05 15.16 -4.26
C GLU A 157 -11.20 13.64 -4.39
N TYR A 158 -10.10 12.91 -4.38
CA TYR A 158 -10.08 11.45 -4.47
C TYR A 158 -10.75 10.83 -3.26
#